data_b8c9250f2ab14019535edb1ae287af7a
#
_entry.id   b8c9250f2ab14019535edb1ae287af7a
#
_cell.length_a   1.000
_cell.length_b   1.000
_cell.length_c   1.000
_cell.angle_alpha   90.00
_cell.angle_beta   90.00
_cell.angle_gamma   90.00
#
_symmetry.space_group_name_H-M   'P 1'
#
loop_
_entity.id
_entity.type
_entity.pdbx_description
1 polymer ?
#
loop_
_entity_poly.entity_id
_entity_poly.type
_entity_poly.pdbx_seq_one_letter_code
_entity_poly.pdbx_strand_id
1 'polypeptide(L)'
;MKRLNDMIKSMTGFGRCEITEGARKFTVELKGVNHRYLDVNIRMPKKLNFFETSIRNLLKQYAQRGKVDIFITYEDTSENQVSLKYNETLAEEYLSYFKQMHERFGLDNDIRVSTLSRYPEVLTMEEQVVDEEELWNGLQKALEGAFTQFVETRIVEGENLKKDIVAKLDEMLELVAYIETRSPEIIVEYRTKLENKVKELLEDAQIDEGRLAAEVVIFADKICTDEETVRLKSHIEHMKSTLEAKEGIGRKLDFIAQEMNREANTILSKANDLEVSNHAIDLKTSIEKVREQIQNIE
;
A
#
# COMPACT_ATOMS: atom_id res chain seq x y z
N MET A 1 18.18 -2.27 -12.12
CA MET A 1 17.48 -1.34 -11.22
C MET A 1 16.88 -0.09 -11.88
N LYS A 2 17.55 0.66 -12.79
CA LYS A 2 16.96 1.86 -13.44
C LYS A 2 15.65 1.61 -14.23
N ARG A 3 15.43 0.43 -14.84
CA ARG A 3 14.19 0.11 -15.59
C ARG A 3 12.99 -0.25 -14.69
N LEU A 4 13.19 -0.71 -13.46
CA LEU A 4 12.14 -1.08 -12.53
C LEU A 4 11.52 0.14 -11.80
N ASN A 5 12.22 1.28 -11.79
CA ASN A 5 11.73 2.50 -11.18
C ASN A 5 10.77 3.30 -12.08
N ASP A 6 10.71 2.97 -13.37
CA ASP A 6 9.90 3.67 -14.38
C ASP A 6 8.48 3.07 -14.53
N MET A 7 8.10 2.07 -13.76
CA MET A 7 6.80 1.37 -13.85
C MET A 7 5.89 1.76 -12.69
N ILE A 8 4.59 1.78 -12.94
CA ILE A 8 3.57 1.98 -11.89
C ILE A 8 3.68 0.84 -10.88
N LYS A 9 3.69 1.19 -9.60
CA LYS A 9 3.79 0.24 -8.49
C LYS A 9 2.56 0.36 -7.60
N SER A 10 2.02 -0.77 -7.15
CA SER A 10 1.09 -0.79 -6.04
C SER A 10 1.81 -0.51 -4.72
N MET A 11 1.13 0.11 -3.75
CA MET A 11 1.66 0.22 -2.38
C MET A 11 1.57 -1.08 -1.60
N THR A 12 0.76 -2.04 -2.06
CA THR A 12 0.69 -3.40 -1.51
C THR A 12 1.69 -4.29 -2.22
N GLY A 13 2.27 -5.23 -1.47
CA GLY A 13 3.22 -6.17 -2.02
C GLY A 13 3.70 -7.17 -0.98
N PHE A 14 4.32 -8.23 -1.45
CA PHE A 14 4.90 -9.30 -0.64
C PHE A 14 6.23 -9.75 -1.24
N GLY A 15 7.18 -10.05 -0.36
CA GLY A 15 8.45 -10.66 -0.75
C GLY A 15 8.90 -11.65 0.30
N ARG A 16 9.50 -12.75 -0.13
CA ARG A 16 10.11 -13.76 0.73
C ARG A 16 11.37 -14.28 0.09
N CYS A 17 12.42 -14.35 0.89
CA CYS A 17 13.65 -15.00 0.45
C CYS A 17 14.22 -15.84 1.58
N GLU A 18 14.73 -17.00 1.22
CA GLU A 18 15.36 -17.92 2.13
C GLU A 18 16.75 -18.25 1.59
N ILE A 19 17.77 -18.05 2.43
CA ILE A 19 19.17 -18.32 2.07
C ILE A 19 19.79 -19.19 3.15
N THR A 20 20.49 -20.23 2.72
CA THR A 20 21.29 -21.08 3.59
C THR A 20 22.76 -20.93 3.21
N GLU A 21 23.56 -20.50 4.16
CA GLU A 21 25.02 -20.40 4.02
C GLU A 21 25.70 -21.27 5.09
N GLY A 22 26.26 -22.38 4.68
CA GLY A 22 26.82 -23.38 5.59
C GLY A 22 25.74 -23.93 6.54
N ALA A 23 25.95 -23.77 7.85
CA ALA A 23 25.01 -24.19 8.88
C ALA A 23 23.95 -23.13 9.25
N ARG A 24 24.01 -21.94 8.62
CA ARG A 24 23.16 -20.79 8.94
C ARG A 24 22.09 -20.59 7.90
N LYS A 25 20.85 -20.44 8.34
CA LYS A 25 19.68 -20.20 7.50
C LYS A 25 19.03 -18.87 7.86
N PHE A 26 18.85 -18.00 6.87
CA PHE A 26 18.17 -16.74 6.98
C PHE A 26 16.88 -16.80 6.17
N THR A 27 15.75 -16.50 6.80
CA THR A 27 14.47 -16.34 6.12
C THR A 27 13.99 -14.91 6.36
N VAL A 28 13.73 -14.20 5.29
CA VAL A 28 13.20 -12.83 5.31
C VAL A 28 11.87 -12.81 4.61
N GLU A 29 10.85 -12.32 5.28
CA GLU A 29 9.53 -12.07 4.73
C GLU A 29 9.18 -10.61 4.95
N LEU A 30 8.61 -9.95 3.93
CA LEU A 30 8.11 -8.59 4.08
C LEU A 30 6.76 -8.44 3.40
N LYS A 31 5.93 -7.58 4.02
CA LYS A 31 4.61 -7.22 3.52
C LYS A 31 4.45 -5.71 3.59
N GLY A 32 4.06 -5.11 2.47
CA GLY A 32 3.72 -3.69 2.37
C GLY A 32 2.22 -3.48 2.30
N VAL A 33 1.76 -2.38 2.91
CA VAL A 33 0.38 -1.88 2.80
C VAL A 33 0.39 -0.38 2.59
N ASN A 34 -0.70 0.16 2.08
CA ASN A 34 -0.84 1.60 1.83
C ASN A 34 -0.65 2.40 3.12
N HIS A 35 0.26 3.38 3.08
CA HIS A 35 0.47 4.35 4.14
C HIS A 35 1.08 5.63 3.58
N ARG A 36 0.75 6.78 4.20
CA ARG A 36 1.18 8.11 3.72
C ARG A 36 2.70 8.30 3.74
N TYR A 37 3.36 7.75 4.74
CA TYR A 37 4.82 7.84 4.96
C TYR A 37 5.42 6.45 4.95
N LEU A 38 6.75 6.35 4.80
CA LEU A 38 7.44 5.10 4.99
C LEU A 38 7.49 4.77 6.49
N ASP A 39 6.67 3.82 6.91
CA ASP A 39 6.64 3.27 8.27
C ASP A 39 7.18 1.84 8.22
N VAL A 40 8.23 1.55 8.97
CA VAL A 40 8.94 0.26 8.90
C VAL A 40 8.95 -0.38 10.27
N ASN A 41 8.33 -1.54 10.36
CA ASN A 41 8.34 -2.37 11.55
C ASN A 41 9.16 -3.64 11.27
N ILE A 42 10.21 -3.89 12.08
CA ILE A 42 11.11 -5.02 11.88
C ILE A 42 11.01 -5.93 13.10
N ARG A 43 10.70 -7.20 12.84
CA ARG A 43 10.70 -8.25 13.86
C ARG A 43 11.81 -9.24 13.53
N MET A 44 12.76 -9.38 14.44
CA MET A 44 13.92 -10.22 14.26
C MET A 44 14.43 -10.78 15.58
N PRO A 45 15.24 -11.87 15.57
CA PRO A 45 15.93 -12.38 16.76
C PRO A 45 16.86 -11.34 17.37
N LYS A 46 16.99 -11.37 18.70
CA LYS A 46 17.86 -10.41 19.47
C LYS A 46 19.30 -10.37 18.95
N LYS A 47 19.81 -11.49 18.48
CA LYS A 47 21.18 -11.60 17.91
C LYS A 47 21.41 -10.71 16.67
N LEU A 48 20.34 -10.26 15.99
CA LEU A 48 20.43 -9.42 14.77
C LEU A 48 20.05 -7.96 15.02
N ASN A 49 19.67 -7.57 16.23
CA ASN A 49 19.16 -6.22 16.52
C ASN A 49 20.13 -5.08 16.15
N PHE A 50 21.43 -5.32 16.19
CA PHE A 50 22.43 -4.31 15.81
C PHE A 50 22.41 -3.98 14.31
N PHE A 51 21.78 -4.81 13.46
CA PHE A 51 21.60 -4.54 12.03
C PHE A 51 20.35 -3.72 11.70
N GLU A 52 19.50 -3.37 12.66
CA GLU A 52 18.22 -2.70 12.39
C GLU A 52 18.39 -1.43 11.54
N THR A 53 19.36 -0.60 11.86
CA THR A 53 19.64 0.63 11.11
C THR A 53 20.05 0.35 9.67
N SER A 54 20.90 -0.66 9.46
CA SER A 54 21.36 -1.07 8.13
C SER A 54 20.22 -1.61 7.27
N ILE A 55 19.32 -2.41 7.86
CA ILE A 55 18.12 -2.94 7.20
C ILE A 55 17.20 -1.81 6.77
N ARG A 56 16.93 -0.82 7.67
CA ARG A 56 16.11 0.36 7.34
C ARG A 56 16.70 1.17 6.20
N ASN A 57 18.02 1.36 6.19
CA ASN A 57 18.70 2.10 5.13
C ASN A 57 18.67 1.34 3.78
N LEU A 58 18.82 0.03 3.80
CA LEU A 58 18.70 -0.81 2.62
C LEU A 58 17.29 -0.75 2.04
N LEU A 59 16.23 -0.86 2.88
CA LEU A 59 14.84 -0.80 2.43
C LEU A 59 14.48 0.52 1.73
N LYS A 60 15.04 1.66 2.16
CA LYS A 60 14.81 2.98 1.52
C LYS A 60 15.19 3.02 0.04
N GLN A 61 16.04 2.11 -0.43
CA GLN A 61 16.38 2.00 -1.84
C GLN A 61 15.29 1.31 -2.68
N TYR A 62 14.38 0.57 -2.02
CA TYR A 62 13.33 -0.24 -2.65
C TYR A 62 11.92 0.33 -2.45
N ALA A 63 11.68 1.09 -1.36
CA ALA A 63 10.40 1.68 -1.05
C ALA A 63 10.57 3.09 -0.49
N GLN A 64 9.76 4.06 -1.02
CA GLN A 64 9.79 5.47 -0.59
C GLN A 64 8.64 5.79 0.37
N ARG A 65 7.53 5.05 0.32
CA ARG A 65 6.33 5.22 1.16
C ARG A 65 5.63 3.87 1.38
N GLY A 66 4.66 3.86 2.29
CA GLY A 66 3.95 2.64 2.68
C GLY A 66 4.35 2.17 4.07
N LYS A 67 3.51 1.36 4.69
CA LYS A 67 3.86 0.64 5.92
C LYS A 67 4.40 -0.73 5.53
N VAL A 68 5.63 -1.02 5.94
CA VAL A 68 6.34 -2.27 5.62
C VAL A 68 6.65 -3.03 6.91
N ASP A 69 6.06 -4.20 7.06
CA ASP A 69 6.38 -5.14 8.12
C ASP A 69 7.40 -6.16 7.60
N ILE A 70 8.55 -6.26 8.26
CA ILE A 70 9.64 -7.19 7.92
C ILE A 70 9.76 -8.22 9.04
N PHE A 71 9.76 -9.49 8.69
CA PHE A 71 9.96 -10.62 9.59
C PHE A 71 11.24 -11.34 9.19
N ILE A 72 12.16 -11.46 10.13
CA ILE A 72 13.44 -12.12 9.93
C ILE A 72 13.53 -13.31 10.89
N THR A 73 13.78 -14.49 10.34
CA THR A 73 14.06 -15.69 11.10
C THR A 73 15.49 -16.11 10.83
N TYR A 74 16.21 -16.48 11.87
CA TYR A 74 17.58 -16.97 11.81
C TYR A 74 17.68 -18.31 12.53
N GLU A 75 18.18 -19.30 11.84
CA GLU A 75 18.47 -20.64 12.37
C GLU A 75 19.96 -20.93 12.16
N ASP A 76 20.60 -21.46 13.18
CA ASP A 76 21.99 -21.86 13.13
C ASP A 76 22.10 -23.31 13.64
N THR A 77 22.51 -24.20 12.75
CA THR A 77 22.65 -25.63 13.01
C THR A 77 24.11 -26.05 13.23
N SER A 78 25.02 -25.07 13.38
CA SER A 78 26.43 -25.41 13.67
C SER A 78 26.56 -26.17 15.01
N GLU A 79 27.27 -27.29 14.95
CA GLU A 79 27.54 -28.12 16.12
C GLU A 79 28.50 -27.44 17.04
N ASN A 80 28.37 -26.83 18.04
CA ASN A 80 29.27 -26.19 19.02
C ASN A 80 29.13 -24.66 19.15
N GLN A 81 27.92 -24.20 19.49
CA GLN A 81 27.75 -22.78 19.83
C GLN A 81 28.08 -22.46 21.30
N VAL A 82 28.32 -23.46 22.12
CA VAL A 82 28.55 -23.28 23.56
C VAL A 82 29.88 -23.90 23.96
N SER A 83 30.79 -23.07 24.41
CA SER A 83 32.03 -23.51 25.08
C SER A 83 31.91 -23.30 26.57
N LEU A 84 32.49 -24.22 27.35
CA LEU A 84 32.63 -24.05 28.77
C LEU A 84 33.93 -23.32 29.03
N LYS A 85 33.85 -22.19 29.71
CA LYS A 85 35.01 -21.45 30.22
C LYS A 85 35.18 -21.71 31.71
N TYR A 86 36.38 -22.13 32.08
CA TYR A 86 36.78 -22.32 33.46
C TYR A 86 37.57 -21.10 33.95
N ASN A 87 37.13 -20.53 35.05
CA ASN A 87 37.82 -19.42 35.72
C ASN A 87 38.64 -19.97 36.87
N GLU A 88 39.90 -20.30 36.57
CA GLU A 88 40.85 -20.90 37.53
C GLU A 88 41.11 -19.97 38.71
N THR A 89 41.34 -18.68 38.45
CA THR A 89 41.66 -17.70 39.51
C THR A 89 40.53 -17.60 40.53
N LEU A 90 39.27 -17.53 40.06
CA LEU A 90 38.12 -17.45 40.95
C LEU A 90 37.88 -18.76 41.70
N ALA A 91 38.16 -19.89 41.11
CA ALA A 91 38.07 -21.19 41.77
C ALA A 91 39.10 -21.30 42.90
N GLU A 92 40.35 -20.82 42.69
CA GLU A 92 41.38 -20.76 43.71
C GLU A 92 40.99 -19.84 44.88
N GLU A 93 40.39 -18.68 44.58
CA GLU A 93 39.90 -17.77 45.64
C GLU A 93 38.80 -18.44 46.48
N TYR A 94 37.84 -19.11 45.89
CA TYR A 94 36.83 -19.87 46.62
C TYR A 94 37.45 -20.92 47.52
N LEU A 95 38.38 -21.72 47.02
CA LEU A 95 39.08 -22.74 47.80
C LEU A 95 39.85 -22.14 48.98
N SER A 96 40.53 -21.01 48.78
CA SER A 96 41.23 -20.29 49.81
C SER A 96 40.30 -19.85 50.95
N TYR A 97 39.15 -19.25 50.59
CA TYR A 97 38.15 -18.82 51.57
C TYR A 97 37.51 -20.00 52.32
N PHE A 98 37.24 -21.09 51.67
CA PHE A 98 36.70 -22.29 52.33
C PHE A 98 37.68 -22.89 53.32
N LYS A 99 38.98 -22.88 52.99
CA LYS A 99 40.03 -23.29 53.96
C LYS A 99 40.06 -22.36 55.16
N GLN A 100 40.01 -21.05 54.99
CA GLN A 100 39.98 -20.08 56.10
C GLN A 100 38.70 -20.26 56.94
N MET A 101 37.55 -20.55 56.35
CA MET A 101 36.29 -20.82 57.08
C MET A 101 36.39 -22.09 57.89
N HIS A 102 36.98 -23.17 57.36
CA HIS A 102 37.25 -24.40 58.08
C HIS A 102 38.15 -24.15 59.32
N GLU A 103 39.29 -23.49 59.13
CA GLU A 103 40.27 -23.20 60.21
C GLU A 103 39.66 -22.26 61.24
N ARG A 104 38.90 -21.23 60.84
CA ARG A 104 38.40 -20.21 61.78
C ARG A 104 37.16 -20.64 62.56
N PHE A 105 36.32 -21.42 61.99
CA PHE A 105 34.98 -21.73 62.54
C PHE A 105 34.81 -23.21 62.89
N GLY A 106 35.83 -24.08 62.59
CA GLY A 106 35.76 -25.50 62.85
C GLY A 106 34.69 -26.25 62.06
N LEU A 107 34.34 -25.74 60.90
CA LEU A 107 33.35 -26.34 59.98
C LEU A 107 34.04 -27.40 59.10
N ASP A 108 33.34 -28.48 58.79
CA ASP A 108 33.89 -29.50 57.90
C ASP A 108 34.04 -28.93 56.49
N ASN A 109 35.19 -29.16 55.88
CA ASN A 109 35.44 -28.80 54.50
C ASN A 109 35.06 -29.97 53.60
N ASP A 110 33.82 -29.92 53.06
CA ASP A 110 33.25 -30.99 52.22
C ASP A 110 33.29 -30.64 50.72
N ILE A 111 34.16 -29.70 50.30
CA ILE A 111 34.25 -29.21 48.94
C ILE A 111 34.66 -30.34 47.98
N ARG A 112 33.77 -30.59 47.03
CA ARG A 112 34.01 -31.52 45.92
C ARG A 112 34.05 -30.74 44.59
N VAL A 113 34.66 -31.32 43.58
CA VAL A 113 34.67 -30.73 42.22
C VAL A 113 33.26 -30.39 41.73
N SER A 114 32.28 -31.27 42.00
CA SER A 114 30.86 -31.03 41.63
C SER A 114 30.23 -29.87 42.42
N THR A 115 30.74 -29.52 43.58
CA THR A 115 30.28 -28.36 44.37
C THR A 115 30.95 -27.09 43.85
N LEU A 116 32.28 -27.12 43.69
CA LEU A 116 33.10 -25.99 43.22
C LEU A 116 32.61 -25.52 41.81
N SER A 117 32.34 -26.47 40.93
CA SER A 117 31.85 -26.16 39.56
C SER A 117 30.51 -25.46 39.50
N ARG A 118 29.72 -25.47 40.60
CA ARG A 118 28.40 -24.81 40.68
C ARG A 118 28.43 -23.41 41.27
N TYR A 119 29.57 -22.99 41.82
CA TYR A 119 29.68 -21.61 42.30
C TYR A 119 29.67 -20.64 41.15
N PRO A 120 29.04 -19.46 41.35
CA PRO A 120 28.94 -18.45 40.32
C PRO A 120 30.29 -18.15 39.68
N GLU A 121 30.27 -18.02 38.34
CA GLU A 121 31.41 -17.60 37.51
C GLU A 121 32.62 -18.58 37.49
N VAL A 122 32.56 -19.71 38.20
CA VAL A 122 33.63 -20.75 38.15
C VAL A 122 33.60 -21.51 36.84
N LEU A 123 32.40 -21.91 36.38
CA LEU A 123 32.17 -22.45 35.05
C LEU A 123 31.08 -21.64 34.41
N THR A 124 31.41 -20.96 33.31
CA THR A 124 30.46 -20.20 32.49
C THR A 124 30.32 -20.84 31.12
N MET A 125 29.08 -20.82 30.61
CA MET A 125 28.84 -21.16 29.21
C MET A 125 29.03 -19.89 28.38
N GLU A 126 30.05 -19.88 27.54
CA GLU A 126 30.23 -18.79 26.56
C GLU A 126 29.71 -19.23 25.19
N GLU A 127 28.81 -18.42 24.63
CA GLU A 127 28.45 -18.55 23.23
C GLU A 127 29.63 -18.07 22.38
N GLN A 128 29.99 -18.81 21.33
CA GLN A 128 31.05 -18.35 20.42
C GLN A 128 30.65 -17.03 19.80
N VAL A 129 31.58 -16.09 19.77
CA VAL A 129 31.41 -14.81 19.09
C VAL A 129 31.31 -15.11 17.59
N VAL A 130 30.15 -14.90 17.05
CA VAL A 130 29.90 -15.03 15.60
C VAL A 130 30.44 -13.78 14.92
N ASP A 131 31.12 -13.94 13.79
CA ASP A 131 31.61 -12.82 12.99
C ASP A 131 30.39 -12.00 12.46
N GLU A 132 30.33 -10.73 12.88
CA GLU A 132 29.25 -9.82 12.49
C GLU A 132 29.24 -9.58 10.97
N GLU A 133 30.41 -9.57 10.30
CA GLU A 133 30.49 -9.37 8.86
C GLU A 133 29.89 -10.57 8.09
N GLU A 134 30.18 -11.79 8.54
CA GLU A 134 29.59 -12.99 7.94
C GLU A 134 28.06 -13.03 8.13
N LEU A 135 27.58 -12.68 9.34
CA LEU A 135 26.14 -12.59 9.61
C LEU A 135 25.46 -11.55 8.71
N TRP A 136 26.07 -10.37 8.58
CA TRP A 136 25.53 -9.33 7.73
C TRP A 136 25.50 -9.75 6.28
N ASN A 137 26.54 -10.35 5.75
CA ASN A 137 26.63 -10.78 4.36
C ASN A 137 25.50 -11.80 4.01
N GLY A 138 25.28 -12.78 4.87
CA GLY A 138 24.19 -13.76 4.67
C GLY A 138 22.81 -13.11 4.78
N LEU A 139 22.59 -12.28 5.79
CA LEU A 139 21.36 -11.54 6.00
C LEU A 139 21.08 -10.57 4.85
N GLN A 140 22.09 -9.83 4.39
CA GLN A 140 21.95 -8.86 3.29
C GLN A 140 21.48 -9.52 2.01
N LYS A 141 22.03 -10.66 1.63
CA LYS A 141 21.59 -11.43 0.45
C LYS A 141 20.13 -11.84 0.56
N ALA A 142 19.69 -12.31 1.75
CA ALA A 142 18.30 -12.67 1.98
C ALA A 142 17.37 -11.45 1.90
N LEU A 143 17.80 -10.30 2.46
CA LEU A 143 17.07 -9.03 2.38
C LEU A 143 16.93 -8.54 0.93
N GLU A 144 18.04 -8.50 0.18
CA GLU A 144 18.04 -8.06 -1.22
C GLU A 144 17.14 -8.94 -2.09
N GLY A 145 17.17 -10.27 -1.88
CA GLY A 145 16.28 -11.21 -2.56
C GLY A 145 14.81 -10.95 -2.24
N ALA A 146 14.47 -10.80 -0.96
CA ALA A 146 13.11 -10.53 -0.53
C ALA A 146 12.62 -9.14 -1.00
N PHE A 147 13.46 -8.10 -0.95
CA PHE A 147 13.12 -6.75 -1.41
C PHE A 147 12.94 -6.69 -2.93
N THR A 148 13.74 -7.44 -3.69
CA THR A 148 13.57 -7.54 -5.15
C THR A 148 12.22 -8.17 -5.47
N GLN A 149 11.88 -9.30 -4.87
CA GLN A 149 10.57 -9.95 -5.06
C GLN A 149 9.40 -9.05 -4.63
N PHE A 150 9.57 -8.30 -3.54
CA PHE A 150 8.59 -7.32 -3.09
C PHE A 150 8.34 -6.24 -4.14
N VAL A 151 9.38 -5.71 -4.78
CA VAL A 151 9.23 -4.71 -5.86
C VAL A 151 8.56 -5.34 -7.08
N GLU A 152 8.92 -6.57 -7.45
CA GLU A 152 8.32 -7.28 -8.58
C GLU A 152 6.82 -7.51 -8.37
N THR A 153 6.40 -7.96 -7.19
CA THR A 153 4.97 -8.14 -6.86
C THR A 153 4.21 -6.81 -6.93
N ARG A 154 4.79 -5.72 -6.45
CA ARG A 154 4.21 -4.37 -6.53
C ARG A 154 4.04 -3.87 -7.96
N ILE A 155 4.98 -4.17 -8.84
CA ILE A 155 4.89 -3.82 -10.26
C ILE A 155 3.77 -4.61 -10.94
N VAL A 156 3.70 -5.92 -10.73
CA VAL A 156 2.64 -6.76 -11.31
C VAL A 156 1.25 -6.28 -10.86
N GLU A 157 1.10 -5.97 -9.58
CA GLU A 157 -0.16 -5.48 -9.05
C GLU A 157 -0.48 -4.06 -9.54
N GLY A 158 0.52 -3.18 -9.64
CA GLY A 158 0.38 -1.84 -10.20
C GLY A 158 -0.12 -1.85 -11.64
N GLU A 159 0.42 -2.73 -12.47
CA GLU A 159 -0.04 -2.92 -13.87
C GLU A 159 -1.47 -3.48 -13.95
N ASN A 160 -1.87 -4.36 -13.03
CA ASN A 160 -3.25 -4.85 -12.96
C ASN A 160 -4.22 -3.74 -12.54
N LEU A 161 -3.86 -2.92 -11.53
CA LEU A 161 -4.63 -1.75 -11.13
C LEU A 161 -4.79 -0.75 -12.28
N LYS A 162 -3.71 -0.48 -13.03
CA LYS A 162 -3.75 0.39 -14.21
C LYS A 162 -4.75 -0.11 -15.25
N LYS A 163 -4.72 -1.40 -15.59
CA LYS A 163 -5.66 -2.00 -16.55
C LYS A 163 -7.11 -1.88 -16.09
N ASP A 164 -7.38 -2.13 -14.81
CA ASP A 164 -8.73 -2.04 -14.27
C ASP A 164 -9.22 -0.58 -14.23
N ILE A 165 -8.36 0.38 -13.90
CA ILE A 165 -8.70 1.81 -13.98
C ILE A 165 -9.01 2.22 -15.41
N VAL A 166 -8.20 1.83 -16.41
CA VAL A 166 -8.44 2.17 -17.83
C VAL A 166 -9.76 1.58 -18.29
N ALA A 167 -10.08 0.33 -17.96
CA ALA A 167 -11.36 -0.29 -18.32
C ALA A 167 -12.55 0.51 -17.73
N LYS A 168 -12.47 0.93 -16.46
CA LYS A 168 -13.52 1.77 -15.84
C LYS A 168 -13.63 3.16 -16.48
N LEU A 169 -12.52 3.73 -16.92
CA LEU A 169 -12.52 5.00 -17.65
C LEU A 169 -13.19 4.87 -19.03
N ASP A 170 -13.01 3.71 -19.70
CA ASP A 170 -13.70 3.42 -20.97
C ASP A 170 -15.21 3.24 -20.75
N GLU A 171 -15.64 2.50 -19.72
CA GLU A 171 -17.04 2.38 -19.32
C GLU A 171 -17.68 3.75 -19.03
N MET A 172 -16.96 4.67 -18.38
CA MET A 172 -17.44 6.03 -18.12
C MET A 172 -17.66 6.82 -19.42
N LEU A 173 -16.83 6.64 -20.46
CA LEU A 173 -17.02 7.29 -21.76
C LEU A 173 -18.31 6.82 -22.42
N GLU A 174 -18.71 5.55 -22.28
CA GLU A 174 -19.97 5.02 -22.76
C GLU A 174 -21.19 5.66 -22.07
N LEU A 175 -21.09 5.80 -20.72
CA LEU A 175 -22.13 6.48 -19.93
C LEU A 175 -22.30 7.97 -20.35
N VAL A 176 -21.17 8.66 -20.57
CA VAL A 176 -21.20 10.06 -21.04
C VAL A 176 -21.82 10.16 -22.45
N ALA A 177 -21.44 9.25 -23.35
CA ALA A 177 -21.99 9.22 -24.69
C ALA A 177 -23.53 8.99 -24.70
N TYR A 178 -24.02 8.14 -23.78
CA TYR A 178 -25.47 7.96 -23.61
C TYR A 178 -26.14 9.27 -23.17
N ILE A 179 -25.59 9.97 -22.16
CA ILE A 179 -26.14 11.25 -21.66
C ILE A 179 -26.21 12.28 -22.80
N GLU A 180 -25.16 12.40 -23.61
CA GLU A 180 -25.13 13.31 -24.76
C GLU A 180 -26.19 12.99 -25.82
N THR A 181 -26.43 11.70 -26.05
CA THR A 181 -27.45 11.28 -27.03
C THR A 181 -28.86 11.51 -26.49
N ARG A 182 -29.10 11.26 -25.22
CA ARG A 182 -30.42 11.36 -24.58
C ARG A 182 -30.85 12.81 -24.36
N SER A 183 -29.92 13.75 -24.09
CA SER A 183 -30.22 15.14 -23.75
C SER A 183 -31.08 15.86 -24.79
N PRO A 184 -30.81 15.81 -26.12
CA PRO A 184 -31.67 16.43 -27.14
C PRO A 184 -33.06 15.80 -27.24
N GLU A 185 -33.18 14.49 -27.00
CA GLU A 185 -34.47 13.78 -27.01
C GLU A 185 -35.38 14.28 -25.88
N ILE A 186 -34.87 14.52 -24.71
CA ILE A 186 -35.62 15.06 -23.57
C ILE A 186 -36.24 16.42 -23.91
N ILE A 187 -35.52 17.28 -24.64
CA ILE A 187 -36.01 18.59 -25.05
C ILE A 187 -37.23 18.43 -26.00
N VAL A 188 -37.16 17.49 -26.96
CA VAL A 188 -38.23 17.20 -27.89
C VAL A 188 -39.47 16.63 -27.16
N GLU A 189 -39.22 15.69 -26.21
CA GLU A 189 -40.29 15.13 -25.37
C GLU A 189 -40.98 16.19 -24.52
N TYR A 190 -40.16 17.07 -23.90
CA TYR A 190 -40.66 18.18 -23.07
C TYR A 190 -41.53 19.12 -23.90
N ARG A 191 -41.08 19.53 -25.12
CA ARG A 191 -41.84 20.35 -26.00
C ARG A 191 -43.20 19.71 -26.34
N THR A 192 -43.22 18.44 -26.76
CA THR A 192 -44.43 17.70 -27.11
C THR A 192 -45.41 17.60 -25.93
N LYS A 193 -44.86 17.33 -24.74
CA LYS A 193 -45.64 17.27 -23.48
C LYS A 193 -46.26 18.62 -23.16
N LEU A 194 -45.52 19.70 -23.32
CA LEU A 194 -45.99 21.07 -23.05
C LEU A 194 -47.08 21.48 -24.06
N GLU A 195 -46.89 21.22 -25.36
CA GLU A 195 -47.88 21.45 -26.39
C GLU A 195 -49.19 20.73 -26.10
N ASN A 196 -49.13 19.44 -25.73
CA ASN A 196 -50.31 18.64 -25.40
C ASN A 196 -51.02 19.18 -24.16
N LYS A 197 -50.25 19.57 -23.12
CA LYS A 197 -50.80 20.12 -21.89
C LYS A 197 -51.49 21.46 -22.09
N VAL A 198 -50.93 22.32 -22.95
CA VAL A 198 -51.54 23.62 -23.31
C VAL A 198 -52.83 23.40 -24.11
N LYS A 199 -52.86 22.47 -25.08
CA LYS A 199 -54.07 22.09 -25.81
C LYS A 199 -55.18 21.59 -24.88
N GLU A 200 -54.85 20.72 -23.92
CA GLU A 200 -55.79 20.18 -22.95
C GLU A 200 -56.41 21.29 -22.07
N LEU A 201 -55.61 22.32 -21.68
CA LEU A 201 -56.05 23.38 -20.79
C LEU A 201 -56.79 24.51 -21.45
N LEU A 202 -56.49 24.80 -22.72
CA LEU A 202 -57.02 25.95 -23.44
C LEU A 202 -58.16 25.62 -24.43
N GLU A 203 -58.55 24.34 -24.58
CA GLU A 203 -59.56 23.86 -25.52
C GLU A 203 -59.35 24.41 -26.94
N ASP A 204 -60.14 25.42 -27.38
CA ASP A 204 -60.06 26.03 -28.72
C ASP A 204 -59.17 27.28 -28.80
N ALA A 205 -58.48 27.69 -27.78
CA ALA A 205 -57.63 28.88 -27.83
C ALA A 205 -56.35 28.63 -28.65
N GLN A 206 -55.91 29.60 -29.43
CA GLN A 206 -54.65 29.54 -30.16
C GLN A 206 -53.47 29.54 -29.19
N ILE A 207 -52.57 28.59 -29.40
CA ILE A 207 -51.29 28.53 -28.64
C ILE A 207 -50.39 29.65 -29.16
N ASP A 208 -49.87 30.46 -28.26
CA ASP A 208 -48.79 31.43 -28.56
C ASP A 208 -47.48 30.66 -28.73
N GLU A 209 -47.11 30.39 -30.00
CA GLU A 209 -45.87 29.66 -30.35
C GLU A 209 -44.61 30.35 -29.81
N GLY A 210 -44.60 31.68 -29.70
CA GLY A 210 -43.47 32.44 -29.15
C GLY A 210 -43.24 32.16 -27.67
N ARG A 211 -44.31 32.08 -26.89
CA ARG A 211 -44.26 31.73 -25.47
C ARG A 211 -43.84 30.26 -25.25
N LEU A 212 -44.40 29.36 -26.06
CA LEU A 212 -44.04 27.95 -26.03
C LEU A 212 -42.52 27.77 -26.33
N ALA A 213 -42.04 28.41 -27.40
CA ALA A 213 -40.63 28.36 -27.76
C ALA A 213 -39.72 28.94 -26.66
N ALA A 214 -40.10 30.05 -26.04
CA ALA A 214 -39.34 30.66 -24.93
C ALA A 214 -39.21 29.69 -23.72
N GLU A 215 -40.32 29.01 -23.37
CA GLU A 215 -40.31 28.04 -22.25
C GLU A 215 -39.42 26.82 -22.55
N VAL A 216 -39.47 26.31 -23.80
CA VAL A 216 -38.60 25.20 -24.24
C VAL A 216 -37.13 25.60 -24.20
N VAL A 217 -36.78 26.83 -24.60
CA VAL A 217 -35.41 27.34 -24.54
C VAL A 217 -34.93 27.45 -23.07
N ILE A 218 -35.76 28.00 -22.19
CA ILE A 218 -35.42 28.08 -20.74
C ILE A 218 -35.20 26.68 -20.14
N PHE A 219 -36.05 25.73 -20.51
CA PHE A 219 -35.90 24.35 -20.06
C PHE A 219 -34.65 23.72 -20.63
N ALA A 220 -34.34 23.87 -21.91
CA ALA A 220 -33.16 23.34 -22.57
C ALA A 220 -31.88 23.88 -21.93
N ASP A 221 -31.84 25.19 -21.65
CA ASP A 221 -30.66 25.81 -20.95
C ASP A 221 -30.47 25.25 -19.56
N LYS A 222 -31.55 25.02 -18.80
CA LYS A 222 -31.53 24.48 -17.46
C LYS A 222 -30.94 23.05 -17.40
N ILE A 223 -31.26 22.21 -18.39
CA ILE A 223 -30.81 20.80 -18.42
C ILE A 223 -29.54 20.59 -19.25
N CYS A 224 -29.00 21.64 -19.88
CA CYS A 224 -27.80 21.56 -20.71
C CYS A 224 -26.61 21.09 -19.91
N THR A 225 -25.99 19.98 -20.35
CA THR A 225 -24.83 19.34 -19.72
C THR A 225 -23.62 19.27 -20.64
N ASP A 226 -23.64 19.98 -21.77
CA ASP A 226 -22.62 19.89 -22.82
C ASP A 226 -21.22 20.26 -22.31
N GLU A 227 -21.14 21.29 -21.50
CA GLU A 227 -19.86 21.73 -20.95
C GLU A 227 -19.30 20.67 -20.00
N GLU A 228 -20.11 20.13 -19.11
CA GLU A 228 -19.73 19.11 -18.15
C GLU A 228 -19.32 17.79 -18.81
N THR A 229 -20.03 17.36 -19.87
CA THR A 229 -19.66 16.14 -20.59
C THR A 229 -18.34 16.29 -21.35
N VAL A 230 -18.10 17.43 -21.99
CA VAL A 230 -16.84 17.74 -22.68
C VAL A 230 -15.68 17.79 -21.66
N ARG A 231 -15.87 18.45 -20.52
CA ARG A 231 -14.87 18.52 -19.45
C ARG A 231 -14.58 17.13 -18.87
N LEU A 232 -15.62 16.33 -18.60
CA LEU A 232 -15.48 14.99 -18.08
C LEU A 232 -14.68 14.08 -19.02
N LYS A 233 -14.96 14.11 -20.32
CA LYS A 233 -14.18 13.42 -21.36
C LYS A 233 -12.71 13.86 -21.34
N SER A 234 -12.46 15.17 -21.26
CA SER A 234 -11.11 15.71 -21.19
C SER A 234 -10.36 15.22 -19.94
N HIS A 235 -11.03 15.16 -18.80
CA HIS A 235 -10.44 14.63 -17.56
C HIS A 235 -10.16 13.13 -17.64
N ILE A 236 -11.04 12.35 -18.27
CA ILE A 236 -10.83 10.91 -18.51
C ILE A 236 -9.58 10.69 -19.35
N GLU A 237 -9.44 11.39 -20.48
CA GLU A 237 -8.24 11.28 -21.33
C GLU A 237 -6.96 11.77 -20.62
N HIS A 238 -7.08 12.84 -19.82
CA HIS A 238 -5.96 13.31 -18.99
C HIS A 238 -5.56 12.28 -17.92
N MET A 239 -6.52 11.56 -17.33
CA MET A 239 -6.23 10.48 -16.39
C MET A 239 -5.52 9.32 -17.07
N LYS A 240 -6.00 8.87 -18.23
CA LYS A 240 -5.34 7.83 -19.04
C LYS A 240 -3.90 8.22 -19.38
N SER A 241 -3.69 9.44 -19.87
CA SER A 241 -2.34 9.93 -20.19
C SER A 241 -1.43 10.05 -18.97
N THR A 242 -1.99 10.40 -17.80
CA THR A 242 -1.23 10.50 -16.54
C THR A 242 -0.83 9.11 -16.04
N LEU A 243 -1.63 8.07 -16.27
CA LEU A 243 -1.28 6.69 -15.97
C LEU A 243 -0.10 6.15 -16.81
N GLU A 244 0.25 6.80 -17.92
CA GLU A 244 1.44 6.49 -18.72
C GLU A 244 2.69 7.24 -18.24
N ALA A 245 2.55 8.20 -17.33
CA ALA A 245 3.68 8.98 -16.80
C ALA A 245 4.49 8.17 -15.78
N LYS A 246 5.80 8.49 -15.66
CA LYS A 246 6.77 7.65 -14.98
C LYS A 246 6.99 7.95 -13.49
N GLU A 247 6.54 9.08 -12.96
CA GLU A 247 6.84 9.48 -11.57
C GLU A 247 5.73 10.34 -10.94
N GLY A 248 5.51 10.12 -9.65
CA GLY A 248 4.74 11.05 -8.81
C GLY A 248 3.25 11.20 -9.16
N ILE A 249 2.66 10.19 -9.82
CA ILE A 249 1.34 10.31 -10.45
C ILE A 249 0.16 10.31 -9.47
N GLY A 250 0.28 9.69 -8.29
CA GLY A 250 -0.85 9.46 -7.39
C GLY A 250 -1.59 10.74 -6.97
N ARG A 251 -0.88 11.83 -6.64
CA ARG A 251 -1.53 13.11 -6.29
C ARG A 251 -2.24 13.76 -7.49
N LYS A 252 -1.63 13.64 -8.67
CA LYS A 252 -2.21 14.19 -9.90
C LYS A 252 -3.46 13.44 -10.30
N LEU A 253 -3.44 12.11 -10.18
CA LEU A 253 -4.61 11.25 -10.42
C LEU A 253 -5.75 11.55 -9.44
N ASP A 254 -5.46 11.71 -8.13
CA ASP A 254 -6.49 12.08 -7.13
C ASP A 254 -7.11 13.44 -7.44
N PHE A 255 -6.32 14.43 -7.86
CA PHE A 255 -6.85 15.73 -8.28
C PHE A 255 -7.77 15.60 -9.51
N ILE A 256 -7.35 14.84 -10.55
CA ILE A 256 -8.18 14.61 -11.74
C ILE A 256 -9.49 13.91 -11.34
N ALA A 257 -9.45 12.89 -10.47
CA ALA A 257 -10.65 12.21 -10.00
C ALA A 257 -11.61 13.16 -9.24
N GLN A 258 -11.09 14.13 -8.48
CA GLN A 258 -11.91 15.16 -7.83
C GLN A 258 -12.61 16.06 -8.84
N GLU A 259 -11.93 16.51 -9.90
CA GLU A 259 -12.55 17.30 -10.96
C GLU A 259 -13.60 16.47 -11.71
N MET A 260 -13.31 15.20 -12.04
CA MET A 260 -14.30 14.29 -12.63
C MET A 260 -15.58 14.17 -11.77
N ASN A 261 -15.40 14.03 -10.46
CA ASN A 261 -16.53 13.94 -9.52
C ASN A 261 -17.33 15.25 -9.48
N ARG A 262 -16.67 16.39 -9.62
CA ARG A 262 -17.33 17.71 -9.72
C ARG A 262 -18.21 17.79 -10.96
N GLU A 263 -17.71 17.40 -12.14
CA GLU A 263 -18.49 17.43 -13.38
C GLU A 263 -19.66 16.45 -13.30
N ALA A 264 -19.46 15.22 -12.80
CA ALA A 264 -20.52 14.25 -12.61
C ALA A 264 -21.61 14.72 -11.62
N ASN A 265 -21.25 15.45 -10.56
CA ASN A 265 -22.20 16.07 -9.65
C ASN A 265 -23.06 17.13 -10.35
N THR A 266 -22.45 17.95 -11.22
CA THR A 266 -23.17 18.98 -11.97
C THR A 266 -24.13 18.34 -12.98
N ILE A 267 -23.70 17.31 -13.70
CA ILE A 267 -24.57 16.53 -14.60
C ILE A 267 -25.78 15.99 -13.81
N LEU A 268 -25.56 15.34 -12.67
CA LEU A 268 -26.63 14.80 -11.83
C LEU A 268 -27.59 15.90 -11.36
N SER A 269 -27.09 17.07 -10.98
CA SER A 269 -27.92 18.19 -10.51
C SER A 269 -28.78 18.82 -11.59
N LYS A 270 -28.37 18.75 -12.87
CA LYS A 270 -29.07 19.24 -14.05
C LYS A 270 -30.00 18.16 -14.63
N ALA A 271 -29.83 16.88 -14.27
CA ALA A 271 -30.62 15.78 -14.79
C ALA A 271 -32.10 15.92 -14.41
N ASN A 272 -32.97 15.90 -15.40
CA ASN A 272 -34.42 15.94 -15.24
C ASN A 272 -35.12 14.73 -15.87
N ASP A 273 -34.35 13.71 -16.21
CA ASP A 273 -34.78 12.44 -16.78
C ASP A 273 -34.22 11.31 -15.88
N LEU A 274 -35.01 10.24 -15.71
CA LEU A 274 -34.64 9.14 -14.80
C LEU A 274 -33.42 8.37 -15.31
N GLU A 275 -33.33 8.14 -16.61
CA GLU A 275 -32.21 7.39 -17.19
C GLU A 275 -30.92 8.20 -17.12
N VAL A 276 -30.97 9.51 -17.45
CA VAL A 276 -29.81 10.41 -17.30
C VAL A 276 -29.36 10.48 -15.82
N SER A 277 -30.31 10.53 -14.87
CA SER A 277 -30.00 10.53 -13.44
C SER A 277 -29.30 9.24 -12.99
N ASN A 278 -29.78 8.07 -13.47
CA ASN A 278 -29.18 6.78 -13.16
C ASN A 278 -27.74 6.69 -13.72
N HIS A 279 -27.53 7.07 -14.97
CA HIS A 279 -26.20 7.08 -15.59
C HIS A 279 -25.25 8.06 -14.90
N ALA A 280 -25.73 9.20 -14.43
CA ALA A 280 -24.93 10.15 -13.67
C ALA A 280 -24.54 9.58 -12.26
N ILE A 281 -25.42 8.80 -11.64
CA ILE A 281 -25.11 8.07 -10.38
C ILE A 281 -24.08 6.99 -10.64
N ASP A 282 -24.18 6.23 -11.73
CA ASP A 282 -23.23 5.21 -12.13
C ASP A 282 -21.86 5.81 -12.42
N LEU A 283 -21.80 6.97 -13.11
CA LEU A 283 -20.57 7.74 -13.31
C LEU A 283 -19.91 8.09 -11.98
N LYS A 284 -20.66 8.64 -11.01
CA LYS A 284 -20.13 8.96 -9.69
C LYS A 284 -19.60 7.74 -8.96
N THR A 285 -20.32 6.65 -9.02
CA THR A 285 -19.91 5.38 -8.39
C THR A 285 -18.62 4.86 -9.00
N SER A 286 -18.48 4.91 -10.31
CA SER A 286 -17.29 4.49 -11.04
C SER A 286 -16.08 5.41 -10.73
N ILE A 287 -16.30 6.72 -10.63
CA ILE A 287 -15.27 7.70 -10.26
C ILE A 287 -14.74 7.41 -8.83
N GLU A 288 -15.61 7.14 -7.85
CA GLU A 288 -15.18 6.81 -6.50
C GLU A 288 -14.40 5.48 -6.46
N LYS A 289 -14.81 4.45 -7.19
CA LYS A 289 -14.06 3.20 -7.33
C LYS A 289 -12.66 3.43 -7.89
N VAL A 290 -12.54 4.24 -8.93
CA VAL A 290 -11.25 4.63 -9.53
C VAL A 290 -10.41 5.39 -8.50
N ARG A 291 -11.01 6.31 -7.75
CA ARG A 291 -10.32 7.09 -6.73
C ARG A 291 -9.76 6.23 -5.59
N GLU A 292 -10.51 5.21 -5.14
CA GLU A 292 -10.02 4.25 -4.15
C GLU A 292 -8.81 3.45 -4.66
N GLN A 293 -8.82 3.05 -5.93
CA GLN A 293 -7.69 2.33 -6.55
C GLN A 293 -6.46 3.22 -6.72
N ILE A 294 -6.64 4.49 -7.11
CA ILE A 294 -5.55 5.47 -7.24
C ILE A 294 -4.79 5.65 -5.91
N GLN A 295 -5.46 5.54 -4.76
CA GLN A 295 -4.82 5.63 -3.46
C GLN A 295 -3.79 4.53 -3.22
N ASN A 296 -3.85 3.42 -3.96
CA ASN A 296 -2.91 2.31 -3.88
C ASN A 296 -1.78 2.40 -4.92
N ILE A 297 -1.70 3.46 -5.71
CA ILE A 297 -0.68 3.67 -6.75
C ILE A 297 0.45 4.57 -6.22
N GLU A 298 1.70 4.14 -6.49
CA GLU A 298 2.93 4.88 -6.22
C GLU A 298 3.67 5.21 -7.51
#